data_6f37f5f8ea4db5c0fdd0765e61b1d630
#
_entry.id   6f37f5f8ea4db5c0fdd0765e61b1d630
#
_cell.length_a   1.000
_cell.length_b   1.000
_cell.length_c   1.000
_cell.angle_alpha   90.00
_cell.angle_beta   90.00
_cell.angle_gamma   90.00
#
_symmetry.space_group_name_H-M   'P 1'
#
loop_
_entity.id
_entity.type
_entity.pdbx_description
1 polymer ?
#
loop_
_entity_poly.entity_id
_entity_poly.type
_entity_poly.pdbx_seq_one_letter_code
_entity_poly.pdbx_strand_id
1 'polypeptide(L)'
;MTNETIAAKKPRLGWLDALRGFTMILVVTNHVALKSFGMQIRWSAALQFFLLFRMPLFFFISGFLAYKASRLWDARTLRELSLKKMRVQLIPTIVFFLLYLAMIPSAPFLDSLQEALASGMKAGYWFTLVLLYMLLTYYLFSYVESKCLPRRLSWIPITFLFVVSLCLFETCYLPRYFSWALGYKGEPNAFMNYSSLVEMIRYFPFFLFGTMVHRYWDRAQRLMDSSWFFPVVTVLAVVCTLEVIVWHNLRLAWA
;
A
#
# COMPACT_ATOMS: atom_id res chain seq x y z
N MET A 1 30.61 38.92 6.07
CA MET A 1 30.89 37.59 5.54
C MET A 1 29.89 36.65 6.18
N THR A 2 28.77 36.42 5.51
CA THR A 2 27.68 35.55 5.98
C THR A 2 28.01 34.10 5.58
N ASN A 3 28.35 33.28 6.58
CA ASN A 3 28.50 31.84 6.41
C ASN A 3 27.11 31.22 6.20
N GLU A 4 26.66 31.10 4.96
CA GLU A 4 25.57 30.19 4.60
C GLU A 4 26.09 28.76 4.76
N THR A 5 25.69 28.14 5.86
CA THR A 5 25.87 26.69 6.08
C THR A 5 25.03 25.96 5.04
N ILE A 6 25.65 25.54 3.94
CA ILE A 6 25.04 24.68 2.92
C ILE A 6 24.62 23.39 3.64
N ALA A 7 23.33 23.28 3.94
CA ALA A 7 22.75 22.08 4.54
C ALA A 7 23.04 20.90 3.60
N ALA A 8 23.94 20.00 4.01
CA ALA A 8 24.35 18.83 3.24
C ALA A 8 23.11 18.04 2.84
N LYS A 9 22.87 17.96 1.53
CA LYS A 9 21.74 17.21 0.94
C LYS A 9 21.89 15.74 1.33
N LYS A 10 20.94 15.21 2.11
CA LYS A 10 20.96 13.79 2.53
C LYS A 10 21.18 12.91 1.31
N PRO A 11 22.10 11.92 1.37
CA PRO A 11 22.37 11.03 0.24
C PRO A 11 21.07 10.31 -0.19
N ARG A 12 20.82 10.29 -1.49
CA ARG A 12 19.71 9.53 -2.06
C ARG A 12 19.96 8.03 -1.88
N LEU A 13 18.93 7.32 -1.44
CA LEU A 13 18.96 5.87 -1.33
C LEU A 13 18.68 5.26 -2.71
N GLY A 14 19.73 5.04 -3.53
CA GLY A 14 19.59 4.56 -4.91
C GLY A 14 18.84 3.24 -5.03
N TRP A 15 19.00 2.32 -4.08
CA TRP A 15 18.25 1.06 -4.04
C TRP A 15 16.73 1.27 -3.89
N LEU A 16 16.33 2.31 -3.15
CA LEU A 16 14.91 2.63 -2.94
C LEU A 16 14.28 3.22 -4.21
N ASP A 17 15.03 4.04 -4.95
CA ASP A 17 14.57 4.56 -6.23
C ASP A 17 14.47 3.44 -7.28
N ALA A 18 15.42 2.49 -7.30
CA ALA A 18 15.36 1.30 -8.14
C ALA A 18 14.15 0.43 -7.82
N LEU A 19 13.89 0.19 -6.53
CA LEU A 19 12.75 -0.60 -6.08
C LEU A 19 11.40 0.05 -6.45
N ARG A 20 11.32 1.38 -6.36
CA ARG A 20 10.14 2.13 -6.83
C ARG A 20 9.94 1.99 -8.35
N GLY A 21 11.01 2.15 -9.12
CA GLY A 21 10.98 1.96 -10.57
C GLY A 21 10.50 0.56 -10.94
N PHE A 22 11.06 -0.47 -10.30
CA PHE A 22 10.64 -1.86 -10.48
C PHE A 22 9.14 -2.06 -10.17
N THR A 23 8.67 -1.55 -9.04
CA THR A 23 7.26 -1.63 -8.67
C THR A 23 6.35 -0.97 -9.70
N MET A 24 6.73 0.19 -10.23
CA MET A 24 5.98 0.88 -11.28
C MET A 24 5.95 0.08 -12.59
N ILE A 25 7.07 -0.55 -12.98
CA ILE A 25 7.11 -1.45 -14.14
C ILE A 25 6.10 -2.59 -13.97
N LEU A 26 6.06 -3.23 -12.80
CA LEU A 26 5.11 -4.32 -12.52
C LEU A 26 3.65 -3.84 -12.61
N VAL A 27 3.34 -2.63 -12.12
CA VAL A 27 2.00 -2.05 -12.20
C VAL A 27 1.61 -1.80 -13.66
N VAL A 28 2.48 -1.14 -14.43
CA VAL A 28 2.23 -0.83 -15.85
C VAL A 28 2.07 -2.11 -16.67
N THR A 29 3.00 -3.07 -16.53
CA THR A 29 2.95 -4.36 -17.24
C THR A 29 1.62 -5.08 -17.00
N ASN A 30 1.14 -5.09 -15.76
CA ASN A 30 -0.15 -5.71 -15.48
C ASN A 30 -1.32 -4.97 -16.14
N HIS A 31 -1.32 -3.63 -16.13
CA HIS A 31 -2.37 -2.87 -16.81
C HIS A 31 -2.36 -3.09 -18.33
N VAL A 32 -1.18 -3.15 -18.93
CA VAL A 32 -1.02 -3.47 -20.36
C VAL A 32 -1.53 -4.89 -20.65
N ALA A 33 -1.13 -5.88 -19.84
CA ALA A 33 -1.59 -7.25 -20.02
C ALA A 33 -3.13 -7.36 -19.95
N LEU A 34 -3.75 -6.74 -18.95
CA LEU A 34 -5.20 -6.82 -18.75
C LEU A 34 -5.99 -5.97 -19.75
N LYS A 35 -5.56 -4.73 -20.02
CA LYS A 35 -6.34 -3.76 -20.81
C LYS A 35 -6.05 -3.84 -22.31
N SER A 36 -4.77 -4.00 -22.69
CA SER A 36 -4.38 -4.00 -24.10
C SER A 36 -4.42 -5.40 -24.73
N PHE A 37 -4.09 -6.43 -23.97
CA PHE A 37 -4.08 -7.81 -24.46
C PHE A 37 -5.28 -8.64 -24.00
N GLY A 38 -6.18 -8.09 -23.17
CA GLY A 38 -7.35 -8.80 -22.66
C GLY A 38 -7.01 -10.03 -21.82
N MET A 39 -5.76 -10.14 -21.34
CA MET A 39 -5.32 -11.30 -20.55
C MET A 39 -6.06 -11.35 -19.23
N GLN A 40 -6.54 -12.54 -18.84
CA GLN A 40 -7.08 -12.74 -17.51
C GLN A 40 -5.96 -13.20 -16.57
N ILE A 41 -5.94 -12.67 -15.36
CA ILE A 41 -4.92 -13.01 -14.34
C ILE A 41 -4.89 -14.52 -14.10
N ARG A 42 -6.04 -15.18 -14.12
CA ARG A 42 -6.18 -16.63 -13.92
C ARG A 42 -5.48 -17.48 -14.98
N TRP A 43 -5.14 -16.93 -16.15
CA TRP A 43 -4.51 -17.68 -17.24
C TRP A 43 -2.99 -17.68 -17.18
N SER A 44 -2.39 -16.91 -16.28
CA SER A 44 -0.93 -16.81 -16.18
C SER A 44 -0.46 -16.88 -14.73
N ALA A 45 0.35 -17.92 -14.41
CA ALA A 45 0.99 -18.04 -13.10
C ALA A 45 1.90 -16.83 -12.80
N ALA A 46 2.59 -16.29 -13.82
CA ALA A 46 3.43 -15.09 -13.67
C ALA A 46 2.61 -13.87 -13.28
N LEU A 47 1.47 -13.63 -13.92
CA LEU A 47 0.58 -12.51 -13.55
C LEU A 47 0.02 -12.69 -12.14
N GLN A 48 -0.35 -13.91 -11.74
CA GLN A 48 -0.80 -14.20 -10.38
C GLN A 48 0.30 -13.93 -9.37
N PHE A 49 1.52 -14.41 -9.63
CA PHE A 49 2.68 -14.18 -8.77
C PHE A 49 2.97 -12.69 -8.61
N PHE A 50 3.05 -11.92 -9.70
CA PHE A 50 3.29 -10.48 -9.62
C PHE A 50 2.15 -9.71 -8.92
N LEU A 51 0.91 -10.19 -9.03
CA LEU A 51 -0.23 -9.61 -8.32
C LEU A 51 -0.06 -9.70 -6.80
N LEU A 52 0.53 -10.80 -6.29
CA LEU A 52 0.67 -11.03 -4.85
C LEU A 52 1.57 -10.01 -4.19
N PHE A 53 2.67 -9.59 -4.81
CA PHE A 53 3.65 -8.75 -4.13
C PHE A 53 3.76 -7.30 -4.66
N ARG A 54 3.30 -6.98 -5.89
CA ARG A 54 3.45 -5.64 -6.45
C ARG A 54 2.81 -4.55 -5.59
N MET A 55 1.57 -4.76 -5.12
CA MET A 55 0.86 -3.79 -4.29
C MET A 55 1.39 -3.78 -2.85
N PRO A 56 1.62 -4.93 -2.19
CA PRO A 56 2.35 -4.96 -0.93
C PRO A 56 3.67 -4.20 -0.96
N LEU A 57 4.49 -4.44 -1.99
CA LEU A 57 5.78 -3.75 -2.17
C LEU A 57 5.61 -2.24 -2.36
N PHE A 58 4.64 -1.81 -3.17
CA PHE A 58 4.33 -0.39 -3.36
C PHE A 58 3.97 0.30 -2.04
N PHE A 59 3.10 -0.31 -1.24
CA PHE A 59 2.70 0.26 0.05
C PHE A 59 3.83 0.18 1.10
N PHE A 60 4.63 -0.87 1.09
CA PHE A 60 5.85 -0.97 1.91
C PHE A 60 6.82 0.20 1.64
N ILE A 61 7.15 0.45 0.37
CA ILE A 61 8.03 1.56 -0.02
C ILE A 61 7.42 2.91 0.40
N SER A 62 6.11 3.06 0.23
CA SER A 62 5.40 4.29 0.61
C SER A 62 5.44 4.53 2.11
N GLY A 63 5.29 3.47 2.91
CA GLY A 63 5.43 3.50 4.36
C GLY A 63 6.86 3.82 4.79
N PHE A 64 7.86 3.17 4.18
CA PHE A 64 9.27 3.45 4.44
C PHE A 64 9.59 4.94 4.24
N LEU A 65 9.09 5.55 3.18
CA LEU A 65 9.27 6.97 2.89
C LEU A 65 8.45 7.91 3.79
N ALA A 66 7.38 7.43 4.39
CA ALA A 66 6.53 8.24 5.26
C ALA A 66 7.22 8.57 6.59
N TYR A 67 8.04 7.66 7.12
CA TYR A 67 8.79 7.87 8.36
C TYR A 67 9.92 8.88 8.16
N LYS A 68 10.09 9.78 9.12
CA LYS A 68 11.24 10.72 9.19
C LYS A 68 11.59 10.96 10.66
N ALA A 69 12.75 10.47 11.07
CA ALA A 69 13.23 10.56 12.45
C ALA A 69 13.36 12.01 12.97
N SER A 70 13.71 12.94 12.09
CA SER A 70 13.92 14.36 12.42
C SER A 70 12.64 15.19 12.46
N ARG A 71 11.46 14.58 12.21
CA ARG A 71 10.20 15.33 12.16
C ARG A 71 9.66 15.58 13.56
N LEU A 72 9.42 16.84 13.88
CA LEU A 72 8.68 17.24 15.06
C LEU A 72 7.19 17.22 14.72
N TRP A 73 6.41 16.52 15.54
CA TRP A 73 4.98 16.41 15.35
C TRP A 73 4.24 17.41 16.25
N ASP A 74 3.73 18.48 15.64
CA ASP A 74 2.83 19.44 16.21
C ASP A 74 1.57 19.58 15.34
N ALA A 75 0.55 20.28 15.82
CA ALA A 75 -0.70 20.44 15.09
C ALA A 75 -0.51 21.19 13.75
N ARG A 76 0.45 22.10 13.68
CA ARG A 76 0.80 22.84 12.46
C ARG A 76 1.42 21.89 11.42
N THR A 77 2.42 21.11 11.83
CA THR A 77 3.08 20.11 10.96
C THR A 77 2.08 19.08 10.45
N LEU A 78 1.20 18.56 11.33
CA LEU A 78 0.14 17.64 10.93
C LEU A 78 -0.74 18.25 9.84
N ARG A 79 -1.25 19.48 10.05
CA ARG A 79 -2.12 20.18 9.08
C ARG A 79 -1.39 20.44 7.76
N GLU A 80 -0.18 20.98 7.79
CA GLU A 80 0.59 21.32 6.58
C GLU A 80 0.90 20.09 5.74
N LEU A 81 1.35 18.99 6.37
CA LEU A 81 1.65 17.76 5.67
C LEU A 81 0.40 17.09 5.10
N SER A 82 -0.69 17.06 5.86
CA SER A 82 -1.96 16.49 5.41
C SER A 82 -2.50 17.27 4.21
N LEU A 83 -2.57 18.59 4.30
CA LEU A 83 -3.03 19.45 3.19
C LEU A 83 -2.12 19.33 1.96
N LYS A 84 -0.80 19.30 2.15
CA LYS A 84 0.16 19.10 1.06
C LYS A 84 -0.06 17.76 0.37
N LYS A 85 -0.25 16.68 1.14
CA LYS A 85 -0.50 15.35 0.57
C LYS A 85 -1.83 15.27 -0.16
N MET A 86 -2.89 15.82 0.42
CA MET A 86 -4.19 15.92 -0.24
C MET A 86 -4.07 16.63 -1.59
N ARG A 87 -3.48 17.81 -1.63
CA ARG A 87 -3.33 18.57 -2.89
C ARG A 87 -2.49 17.82 -3.93
N VAL A 88 -1.32 17.33 -3.55
CA VAL A 88 -0.38 16.68 -4.49
C VAL A 88 -0.90 15.35 -4.98
N GLN A 89 -1.75 14.67 -4.23
CA GLN A 89 -2.22 13.33 -4.55
C GLN A 89 -3.65 13.32 -5.10
N LEU A 90 -4.59 14.03 -4.48
CA LEU A 90 -6.00 14.03 -4.93
C LEU A 90 -6.19 14.80 -6.24
N ILE A 91 -5.58 15.98 -6.39
CA ILE A 91 -5.83 16.80 -7.59
C ILE A 91 -5.45 16.04 -8.87
N PRO A 92 -4.22 15.49 -9.02
CA PRO A 92 -3.89 14.70 -10.21
C PRO A 92 -4.78 13.45 -10.35
N THR A 93 -5.08 12.76 -9.24
CA THR A 93 -5.93 11.56 -9.27
C THR A 93 -7.32 11.89 -9.82
N ILE A 94 -7.96 12.96 -9.32
CA ILE A 94 -9.29 13.38 -9.78
C ILE A 94 -9.24 13.78 -11.27
N VAL A 95 -8.26 14.58 -11.66
CA VAL A 95 -8.10 15.01 -13.06
C VAL A 95 -7.96 13.82 -13.99
N PHE A 96 -7.02 12.91 -13.71
CA PHE A 96 -6.79 11.74 -14.56
C PHE A 96 -7.95 10.74 -14.52
N PHE A 97 -8.63 10.58 -13.39
CA PHE A 97 -9.82 9.74 -13.26
C PHE A 97 -10.96 10.27 -14.15
N LEU A 98 -11.24 11.57 -14.09
CA LEU A 98 -12.28 12.18 -14.93
C LEU A 98 -11.91 12.13 -16.42
N LEU A 99 -10.64 12.39 -16.77
CA LEU A 99 -10.16 12.25 -18.16
C LEU A 99 -10.30 10.81 -18.65
N TYR A 100 -9.95 9.82 -17.82
CA TYR A 100 -10.13 8.40 -18.17
C TYR A 100 -11.58 8.07 -18.49
N LEU A 101 -12.52 8.49 -17.63
CA LEU A 101 -13.95 8.26 -17.87
C LEU A 101 -14.49 8.99 -19.10
N ALA A 102 -13.96 10.16 -19.43
CA ALA A 102 -14.35 10.91 -20.64
C ALA A 102 -13.79 10.31 -21.92
N MET A 103 -12.60 9.70 -21.88
CA MET A 103 -11.92 9.15 -23.07
C MET A 103 -12.33 7.72 -23.42
N ILE A 104 -12.83 6.95 -22.45
CA ILE A 104 -13.21 5.54 -22.63
C ILE A 104 -14.67 5.37 -22.18
N PRO A 105 -15.63 5.93 -22.94
CA PRO A 105 -17.03 5.82 -22.59
C PRO A 105 -17.55 4.42 -22.92
N SER A 106 -17.80 3.61 -21.89
CA SER A 106 -18.56 2.36 -22.01
C SER A 106 -20.07 2.58 -21.85
N ALA A 107 -20.46 3.75 -21.30
CA ALA A 107 -21.82 4.19 -21.03
C ALA A 107 -21.86 5.73 -20.99
N PRO A 108 -23.03 6.38 -20.84
CA PRO A 108 -23.11 7.81 -20.53
C PRO A 108 -22.21 8.19 -19.37
N PHE A 109 -21.58 9.35 -19.44
CA PHE A 109 -20.55 9.78 -18.47
C PHE A 109 -20.99 9.68 -17.01
N LEU A 110 -22.23 10.08 -16.69
CA LEU A 110 -22.75 10.02 -15.32
C LEU A 110 -22.90 8.58 -14.81
N ASP A 111 -23.34 7.66 -15.66
CA ASP A 111 -23.49 6.24 -15.32
C ASP A 111 -22.11 5.61 -15.10
N SER A 112 -21.15 5.88 -15.99
CA SER A 112 -19.76 5.44 -15.86
C SER A 112 -19.10 6.00 -14.58
N LEU A 113 -19.38 7.25 -14.21
CA LEU A 113 -18.90 7.87 -13.00
C LEU A 113 -19.49 7.19 -11.75
N GLN A 114 -20.80 6.96 -11.75
CA GLN A 114 -21.49 6.30 -10.64
C GLN A 114 -20.99 4.87 -10.44
N GLU A 115 -20.87 4.09 -11.52
CA GLU A 115 -20.33 2.73 -11.49
C GLU A 115 -18.89 2.71 -10.96
N ALA A 116 -18.02 3.57 -11.49
CA ALA A 116 -16.63 3.66 -11.05
C ALA A 116 -16.51 4.07 -9.59
N LEU A 117 -17.35 5.01 -9.10
CA LEU A 117 -17.37 5.40 -7.68
C LEU A 117 -17.93 4.30 -6.78
N ALA A 118 -18.94 3.55 -7.22
CA ALA A 118 -19.51 2.44 -6.48
C ALA A 118 -18.55 1.25 -6.38
N SER A 119 -17.64 1.09 -7.36
CA SER A 119 -16.63 0.05 -7.35
C SER A 119 -15.51 0.35 -6.36
N GLY A 120 -15.08 -0.64 -5.56
CA GLY A 120 -13.91 -0.53 -4.68
C GLY A 120 -12.61 -0.26 -5.45
N MET A 121 -12.54 -0.68 -6.72
CA MET A 121 -11.36 -0.53 -7.58
C MET A 121 -11.26 0.83 -8.28
N LYS A 122 -12.33 1.65 -8.32
CA LYS A 122 -12.33 3.00 -8.88
C LYS A 122 -11.66 3.10 -10.25
N ALA A 123 -12.01 2.22 -11.17
CA ALA A 123 -11.37 2.12 -12.50
C ALA A 123 -9.82 2.00 -12.47
N GLY A 124 -9.25 1.57 -11.34
CA GLY A 124 -7.81 1.44 -11.12
C GLY A 124 -7.17 2.56 -10.28
N TYR A 125 -7.91 3.63 -9.96
CA TYR A 125 -7.38 4.76 -9.17
C TYR A 125 -7.49 4.57 -7.64
N TRP A 126 -8.03 3.44 -7.17
CA TRP A 126 -8.20 3.14 -5.74
C TRP A 126 -6.91 3.26 -4.93
N PHE A 127 -5.77 2.89 -5.48
CA PHE A 127 -4.50 2.82 -4.76
C PHE A 127 -4.00 4.19 -4.29
N THR A 128 -4.28 5.26 -5.05
CA THR A 128 -3.91 6.64 -4.65
C THR A 128 -4.76 7.12 -3.50
N LEU A 129 -6.06 6.81 -3.51
CA LEU A 129 -6.98 7.14 -2.43
C LEU A 129 -6.62 6.38 -1.15
N VAL A 130 -6.38 5.08 -1.27
CA VAL A 130 -5.96 4.22 -0.15
C VAL A 130 -4.61 4.65 0.43
N LEU A 131 -3.63 4.99 -0.42
CA LEU A 131 -2.36 5.52 0.04
C LEU A 131 -2.54 6.84 0.81
N LEU A 132 -3.45 7.71 0.36
CA LEU A 132 -3.75 8.93 1.09
C LEU A 132 -4.31 8.63 2.49
N TYR A 133 -5.27 7.70 2.59
CA TYR A 133 -5.83 7.28 3.88
C TYR A 133 -4.74 6.75 4.82
N MET A 134 -3.87 5.86 4.32
CA MET A 134 -2.75 5.33 5.10
C MET A 134 -1.80 6.41 5.61
N LEU A 135 -1.47 7.38 4.74
CA LEU A 135 -0.61 8.51 5.11
C LEU A 135 -1.26 9.41 6.17
N LEU A 136 -2.54 9.74 6.01
CA LEU A 136 -3.26 10.58 6.97
C LEU A 136 -3.42 9.87 8.32
N THR A 137 -3.77 8.58 8.32
CA THR A 137 -3.84 7.74 9.53
C THR A 137 -2.48 7.68 10.23
N TYR A 138 -1.41 7.47 9.48
CA TYR A 138 -0.06 7.43 10.04
C TYR A 138 0.40 8.79 10.58
N TYR A 139 0.05 9.91 9.93
CA TYR A 139 0.39 11.24 10.43
C TYR A 139 -0.36 11.56 11.72
N LEU A 140 -1.65 11.23 11.78
CA LEU A 140 -2.46 11.37 12.99
C LEU A 140 -1.89 10.49 14.11
N PHE A 141 -1.60 9.24 13.83
CA PHE A 141 -0.96 8.31 14.78
C PHE A 141 0.35 8.89 15.32
N SER A 142 1.25 9.36 14.45
CA SER A 142 2.55 9.93 14.85
C SER A 142 2.40 11.20 15.69
N TYR A 143 1.38 12.01 15.41
CA TYR A 143 1.05 13.18 16.21
C TYR A 143 0.59 12.78 17.62
N VAL A 144 -0.35 11.85 17.73
CA VAL A 144 -0.86 11.34 19.02
C VAL A 144 0.27 10.69 19.81
N GLU A 145 1.06 9.82 19.15
CA GLU A 145 2.23 9.17 19.78
C GLU A 145 3.19 10.19 20.39
N SER A 146 3.49 11.27 19.66
CA SER A 146 4.42 12.31 20.12
C SER A 146 3.93 13.10 21.32
N LYS A 147 2.60 13.16 21.53
CA LYS A 147 1.96 13.90 22.64
C LYS A 147 1.73 13.02 23.87
N CYS A 148 1.39 11.75 23.65
CA CYS A 148 0.91 10.87 24.72
C CYS A 148 2.01 10.01 25.35
N LEU A 149 3.15 9.79 24.66
CA LEU A 149 4.13 8.80 25.07
C LEU A 149 5.58 9.32 25.06
N PRO A 150 6.36 8.96 26.08
CA PRO A 150 7.79 9.24 26.09
C PRO A 150 8.49 8.44 24.98
N ARG A 151 9.51 9.03 24.37
CA ARG A 151 10.25 8.44 23.23
C ARG A 151 10.75 7.01 23.47
N ARG A 152 11.00 6.64 24.73
CA ARG A 152 11.45 5.29 25.11
C ARG A 152 10.37 4.20 24.87
N LEU A 153 9.10 4.54 25.02
CA LEU A 153 7.97 3.61 24.87
C LEU A 153 7.31 3.66 23.49
N SER A 154 7.84 4.45 22.60
CA SER A 154 7.27 4.68 21.25
C SER A 154 7.22 3.42 20.37
N TRP A 155 7.90 2.34 20.74
CA TRP A 155 7.80 1.05 20.06
C TRP A 155 6.48 0.30 20.35
N ILE A 156 5.88 0.53 21.52
CA ILE A 156 4.63 -0.15 21.94
C ILE A 156 3.47 0.21 21.00
N PRO A 157 3.11 1.49 20.83
CA PRO A 157 1.94 1.84 20.02
C PRO A 157 2.10 1.48 18.54
N ILE A 158 3.29 1.61 17.96
CA ILE A 158 3.49 1.22 16.55
C ILE A 158 3.40 -0.30 16.37
N THR A 159 3.93 -1.08 17.32
CA THR A 159 3.79 -2.54 17.29
C THR A 159 2.33 -2.94 17.51
N PHE A 160 1.63 -2.31 18.44
CA PHE A 160 0.21 -2.56 18.66
C PHE A 160 -0.61 -2.24 17.41
N LEU A 161 -0.41 -1.08 16.79
CA LEU A 161 -1.08 -0.71 15.55
C LEU A 161 -0.80 -1.71 14.42
N PHE A 162 0.44 -2.19 14.33
CA PHE A 162 0.83 -3.20 13.35
C PHE A 162 0.12 -4.54 13.59
N VAL A 163 0.08 -5.02 14.83
CA VAL A 163 -0.64 -6.26 15.20
C VAL A 163 -2.13 -6.13 14.90
N VAL A 164 -2.76 -5.02 15.29
CA VAL A 164 -4.17 -4.76 14.97
C VAL A 164 -4.38 -4.76 13.46
N SER A 165 -3.48 -4.14 12.69
CA SER A 165 -3.60 -4.12 11.23
C SER A 165 -3.43 -5.52 10.61
N LEU A 166 -2.60 -6.39 11.18
CA LEU A 166 -2.50 -7.81 10.77
C LEU A 166 -3.78 -8.58 11.08
N CYS A 167 -4.35 -8.40 12.26
CA CYS A 167 -5.64 -9.03 12.60
C CYS A 167 -6.75 -8.61 11.64
N LEU A 168 -6.82 -7.32 11.31
CA LEU A 168 -7.78 -6.82 10.33
C LEU A 168 -7.50 -7.36 8.91
N PHE A 169 -6.24 -7.49 8.53
CA PHE A 169 -5.83 -8.09 7.27
C PHE A 169 -6.31 -9.54 7.18
N GLU A 170 -6.09 -10.35 8.20
CA GLU A 170 -6.55 -11.74 8.24
C GLU A 170 -8.08 -11.83 8.16
N THR A 171 -8.81 -10.93 8.84
CA THR A 171 -10.28 -10.93 8.78
C THR A 171 -10.83 -10.60 7.40
N CYS A 172 -10.08 -9.90 6.53
CA CYS A 172 -10.46 -9.68 5.14
C CYS A 172 -10.41 -10.97 4.29
N TYR A 173 -9.62 -11.96 4.70
CA TYR A 173 -9.56 -13.27 4.05
C TYR A 173 -10.44 -14.33 4.69
N LEU A 174 -11.04 -14.02 5.86
CA LEU A 174 -11.99 -14.87 6.55
C LEU A 174 -13.42 -14.27 6.41
N PRO A 175 -14.08 -14.41 5.24
CA PRO A 175 -15.34 -13.72 4.93
C PRO A 175 -16.42 -13.93 5.97
N ARG A 176 -16.37 -15.09 6.65
CA ARG A 176 -17.36 -15.48 7.67
C ARG A 176 -17.32 -14.57 8.91
N TYR A 177 -16.12 -14.19 9.38
CA TYR A 177 -15.97 -13.32 10.56
C TYR A 177 -16.12 -11.84 10.19
N PHE A 178 -15.59 -11.44 9.06
CA PHE A 178 -15.69 -10.07 8.57
C PHE A 178 -17.14 -9.72 8.19
N SER A 179 -17.86 -10.66 7.58
CA SER A 179 -19.27 -10.46 7.24
C SER A 179 -20.15 -10.33 8.48
N TRP A 180 -19.85 -11.07 9.54
CA TRP A 180 -20.61 -10.97 10.79
C TRP A 180 -20.39 -9.63 11.50
N ALA A 181 -19.14 -9.21 11.64
CA ALA A 181 -18.79 -7.98 12.36
C ALA A 181 -19.20 -6.69 11.63
N LEU A 182 -19.22 -6.68 10.30
CA LEU A 182 -19.46 -5.50 9.48
C LEU A 182 -20.65 -5.65 8.52
N GLY A 183 -21.46 -6.70 8.66
CA GLY A 183 -22.57 -7.00 7.74
C GLY A 183 -22.11 -7.41 6.33
N TYR A 184 -20.88 -7.88 6.21
CA TYR A 184 -20.24 -8.29 4.97
C TYR A 184 -20.65 -9.73 4.61
N LYS A 185 -21.61 -9.89 3.72
CA LYS A 185 -22.10 -11.23 3.28
C LYS A 185 -21.30 -11.77 2.09
N GLY A 186 -19.97 -11.83 2.21
CA GLY A 186 -19.11 -12.27 1.12
C GLY A 186 -18.78 -11.18 0.09
N GLU A 187 -19.61 -10.16 -0.02
CA GLU A 187 -19.42 -8.97 -0.86
C GLU A 187 -19.27 -7.72 0.02
N PRO A 188 -18.34 -6.78 -0.27
CA PRO A 188 -18.25 -5.52 0.46
C PRO A 188 -19.56 -4.76 0.38
N ASN A 189 -20.01 -4.19 1.51
CA ASN A 189 -21.18 -3.32 1.48
C ASN A 189 -20.88 -2.04 0.66
N ALA A 190 -21.93 -1.31 0.29
CA ALA A 190 -21.82 -0.10 -0.53
C ALA A 190 -20.82 0.93 0.07
N PHE A 191 -20.85 1.15 1.38
CA PHE A 191 -19.93 2.07 2.05
C PHE A 191 -18.46 1.64 1.89
N MET A 192 -18.16 0.35 2.07
CA MET A 192 -16.79 -0.18 1.92
C MET A 192 -16.29 -0.07 0.48
N ASN A 193 -17.17 -0.27 -0.51
CA ASN A 193 -16.85 -0.09 -1.91
C ASN A 193 -16.63 1.40 -2.24
N TYR A 194 -17.54 2.28 -1.83
CA TYR A 194 -17.38 3.72 -2.05
C TYR A 194 -16.13 4.30 -1.39
N SER A 195 -15.75 3.80 -0.22
CA SER A 195 -14.57 4.26 0.51
C SER A 195 -13.27 3.54 0.13
N SER A 196 -13.32 2.42 -0.62
CA SER A 196 -12.19 1.51 -0.82
C SER A 196 -11.53 1.03 0.48
N LEU A 197 -12.32 0.94 1.57
CA LEU A 197 -11.80 0.65 2.91
C LEU A 197 -11.24 -0.77 3.03
N VAL A 198 -11.83 -1.73 2.32
CA VAL A 198 -11.32 -3.11 2.28
C VAL A 198 -9.89 -3.14 1.78
N GLU A 199 -9.58 -2.38 0.73
CA GLU A 199 -8.24 -2.30 0.17
C GLU A 199 -7.26 -1.60 1.13
N MET A 200 -7.74 -0.60 1.88
CA MET A 200 -6.94 0.01 2.94
C MET A 200 -6.58 -1.02 4.01
N ILE A 201 -7.55 -1.76 4.56
CA ILE A 201 -7.33 -2.78 5.58
C ILE A 201 -6.36 -3.85 5.07
N ARG A 202 -6.56 -4.30 3.83
CA ARG A 202 -5.74 -5.33 3.18
C ARG A 202 -4.26 -4.94 3.07
N TYR A 203 -3.95 -3.69 2.76
CA TYR A 203 -2.58 -3.26 2.46
C TYR A 203 -1.92 -2.44 3.57
N PHE A 204 -2.65 -2.03 4.60
CA PHE A 204 -2.11 -1.22 5.69
C PHE A 204 -0.97 -1.90 6.47
N PRO A 205 -0.98 -3.23 6.74
CA PRO A 205 0.14 -3.89 7.38
C PRO A 205 1.47 -3.71 6.64
N PHE A 206 1.46 -3.78 5.31
CA PHE A 206 2.66 -3.60 4.50
C PHE A 206 3.19 -2.17 4.57
N PHE A 207 2.29 -1.19 4.59
CA PHE A 207 2.67 0.21 4.79
C PHE A 207 3.29 0.42 6.18
N LEU A 208 2.68 -0.08 7.24
CA LEU A 208 3.22 0.00 8.60
C LEU A 208 4.54 -0.75 8.74
N PHE A 209 4.66 -1.92 8.13
CA PHE A 209 5.93 -2.65 8.09
C PHE A 209 7.04 -1.81 7.46
N GLY A 210 6.77 -1.12 6.35
CA GLY A 210 7.72 -0.18 5.75
C GLY A 210 8.13 0.95 6.71
N THR A 211 7.18 1.53 7.45
CA THR A 211 7.49 2.57 8.45
C THR A 211 8.34 2.03 9.59
N MET A 212 8.05 0.80 10.05
CA MET A 212 8.82 0.13 11.11
C MET A 212 10.24 -0.19 10.69
N VAL A 213 10.44 -0.74 9.49
CA VAL A 213 11.76 -1.04 8.93
C VAL A 213 12.61 0.23 8.85
N HIS A 214 12.08 1.35 8.38
CA HIS A 214 12.81 2.62 8.37
C HIS A 214 13.06 3.17 9.77
N ARG A 215 12.10 3.04 10.68
CA ARG A 215 12.23 3.51 12.07
C ARG A 215 13.34 2.77 12.82
N TYR A 216 13.49 1.48 12.54
CA TYR A 216 14.47 0.59 13.19
C TYR A 216 15.55 0.13 12.21
N TRP A 217 15.95 1.03 11.29
CA TRP A 217 16.84 0.72 10.16
C TRP A 217 18.11 0.00 10.59
N ASP A 218 18.81 0.47 11.63
CA ASP A 218 20.05 -0.14 12.11
C ASP A 218 19.86 -1.60 12.57
N ARG A 219 18.68 -1.94 13.10
CA ARG A 219 18.34 -3.32 13.46
C ARG A 219 17.98 -4.16 12.24
N ALA A 220 17.20 -3.58 11.34
CA ALA A 220 16.81 -4.24 10.10
C ALA A 220 18.04 -4.53 9.23
N GLN A 221 18.99 -3.60 9.15
CA GLN A 221 20.22 -3.77 8.40
C GLN A 221 21.08 -4.89 9.01
N ARG A 222 21.28 -4.92 10.31
CA ARG A 222 22.00 -6.02 10.98
C ARG A 222 21.35 -7.39 10.74
N LEU A 223 20.02 -7.44 10.66
CA LEU A 223 19.29 -8.66 10.32
C LEU A 223 19.56 -9.09 8.87
N MET A 224 19.51 -8.14 7.93
CA MET A 224 19.78 -8.40 6.50
C MET A 224 21.23 -8.78 6.25
N ASP A 225 22.17 -8.24 7.02
CA ASP A 225 23.60 -8.54 6.92
C ASP A 225 23.96 -9.91 7.56
N SER A 226 23.02 -10.57 8.25
CA SER A 226 23.27 -11.87 8.86
C SER A 226 23.31 -12.98 7.78
N SER A 227 24.24 -13.94 7.96
CA SER A 227 24.47 -15.02 6.99
C SER A 227 23.28 -15.93 6.73
N TRP A 228 22.35 -16.03 7.68
CA TRP A 228 21.15 -16.86 7.54
C TRP A 228 19.97 -16.15 6.85
N PHE A 229 19.97 -14.80 6.78
CA PHE A 229 18.84 -14.04 6.27
C PHE A 229 18.54 -14.36 4.81
N PHE A 230 19.53 -14.26 3.92
CA PHE A 230 19.34 -14.55 2.51
C PHE A 230 18.89 -15.99 2.22
N PRO A 231 19.53 -17.05 2.81
CA PRO A 231 19.05 -18.42 2.66
C PRO A 231 17.58 -18.60 3.06
N VAL A 232 17.19 -18.05 4.22
CA VAL A 232 15.80 -18.17 4.71
C VAL A 232 14.83 -17.46 3.79
N VAL A 233 15.11 -16.19 3.39
CA VAL A 233 14.26 -15.44 2.46
C VAL A 233 14.16 -16.15 1.11
N THR A 234 15.25 -16.72 0.61
CA THR A 234 15.26 -17.48 -0.65
C THR A 234 14.37 -18.73 -0.53
N VAL A 235 14.50 -19.51 0.53
CA VAL A 235 13.65 -20.69 0.75
C VAL A 235 12.17 -20.30 0.82
N LEU A 236 11.84 -19.25 1.59
CA LEU A 236 10.46 -18.75 1.67
C LEU A 236 9.93 -18.29 0.31
N ALA A 237 10.75 -17.57 -0.47
CA ALA A 237 10.36 -17.13 -1.82
C ALA A 237 10.11 -18.30 -2.76
N VAL A 238 10.96 -19.35 -2.71
CA VAL A 238 10.78 -20.58 -3.49
C VAL A 238 9.49 -21.29 -3.08
N VAL A 239 9.27 -21.50 -1.78
CA VAL A 239 8.05 -22.16 -1.28
C VAL A 239 6.80 -21.39 -1.72
N CYS A 240 6.74 -20.08 -1.51
CA CYS A 240 5.60 -19.25 -1.95
C CYS A 240 5.40 -19.33 -3.48
N THR A 241 6.49 -19.36 -4.26
CA THR A 241 6.39 -19.48 -5.72
C THR A 241 5.82 -20.83 -6.12
N LEU A 242 6.30 -21.92 -5.51
CA LEU A 242 5.79 -23.26 -5.75
C LEU A 242 4.31 -23.38 -5.37
N GLU A 243 3.91 -22.84 -4.22
CA GLU A 243 2.50 -22.81 -3.83
C GLU A 243 1.63 -22.10 -4.89
N VAL A 244 2.04 -20.93 -5.37
CA VAL A 244 1.30 -20.21 -6.42
C VAL A 244 1.18 -21.04 -7.69
N ILE A 245 2.25 -21.71 -8.12
CA ILE A 245 2.25 -22.56 -9.32
C ILE A 245 1.32 -23.76 -9.12
N VAL A 246 1.40 -24.43 -7.97
CA VAL A 246 0.55 -25.60 -7.65
C VAL A 246 -0.93 -25.18 -7.61
N TRP A 247 -1.27 -24.10 -6.91
CA TRP A 247 -2.64 -23.61 -6.87
C TRP A 247 -3.16 -23.16 -8.23
N HIS A 248 -2.31 -22.56 -9.05
CA HIS A 248 -2.66 -22.19 -10.42
C HIS A 248 -3.04 -23.43 -11.25
N ASN A 249 -2.19 -24.47 -11.23
CA ASN A 249 -2.42 -25.71 -11.97
C ASN A 249 -3.66 -26.46 -11.46
N LEU A 250 -3.87 -26.52 -10.14
CA LEU A 250 -5.08 -27.13 -9.57
C LEU A 250 -6.36 -26.42 -10.02
N ARG A 251 -6.37 -25.07 -10.03
CA ARG A 251 -7.54 -24.32 -10.52
C ARG A 251 -7.83 -24.54 -12.00
N LEU A 252 -6.80 -24.69 -12.83
CA LEU A 252 -6.98 -25.03 -14.26
C LEU A 252 -7.50 -26.45 -14.46
N ALA A 253 -7.13 -27.39 -13.58
CA ALA A 253 -7.62 -28.77 -13.65
C ALA A 253 -9.09 -28.92 -13.22
N TRP A 254 -9.65 -27.95 -12.48
CA TRP A 254 -11.05 -27.92 -12.01
C TRP A 254 -11.95 -26.99 -12.83
N ALA A 255 -11.42 -26.29 -13.83
CA ALA A 255 -12.14 -25.41 -14.72
C ALA A 255 -12.41 -26.03 -16.09
#